data_d0ebcf14e08225695bfd62e06d0fcee8
#
_entry.id   d0ebcf14e08225695bfd62e06d0fcee8
#
_cell.length_a   1.000
_cell.length_b   1.000
_cell.length_c   1.000
_cell.angle_alpha   90.00
_cell.angle_beta   90.00
_cell.angle_gamma   90.00
#
_symmetry.space_group_name_H-M   'P 1'
#
loop_
_entity.id
_entity.type
_entity.pdbx_description
1 polymer ?
#
loop_
_entity_poly.entity_id
_entity_poly.type
_entity_poly.pdbx_seq_one_letter_code
_entity_poly.pdbx_strand_id
1 'polypeptide(L)'
;TQDRYSLCFALGKALEDQHEYVESFECYRRGNALKRSELRYDPAKSRQQMLDMASICTRSFFAQRSAWGCPKPDPIFIVGMPRSGSTLLEQILASHSRVDGTLELPDIPRLANLYRARQGTSRPGYPANLPLLERAQLRELGEMYLEETRIHRRGAPFFIDKLPNNFREIGFIHMILPNARIIDARRGAMACCFGNFKHLFAAGQEFSYDLREVGEFYGLYRDLMDHWDHVLPGKVLHIQYESVVADLESNVRRILE
;
A
#
# COMPACT_ATOMS: atom_id res chain seq x y z
N THR A 1 -28.93 -7.81 1.91
CA THR A 1 -28.13 -7.26 0.80
C THR A 1 -26.76 -7.90 0.70
N GLN A 2 -26.08 -8.19 1.81
CA GLN A 2 -24.74 -8.82 1.81
C GLN A 2 -24.72 -10.13 1.01
N ASP A 3 -25.64 -11.03 1.23
CA ASP A 3 -25.71 -12.31 0.51
C ASP A 3 -25.87 -12.11 -1.01
N ARG A 4 -26.61 -11.07 -1.42
CA ARG A 4 -26.85 -10.78 -2.83
C ARG A 4 -25.57 -10.40 -3.58
N TYR A 5 -24.78 -9.45 -3.04
CA TYR A 5 -23.53 -9.11 -3.73
C TYR A 5 -22.50 -10.22 -3.60
N SER A 6 -22.44 -10.94 -2.48
CA SER A 6 -21.55 -12.10 -2.32
C SER A 6 -21.84 -13.18 -3.37
N LEU A 7 -23.13 -13.49 -3.60
CA LEU A 7 -23.56 -14.41 -4.66
C LEU A 7 -23.19 -13.89 -6.07
N CYS A 8 -23.31 -12.59 -6.33
CA CYS A 8 -22.90 -12.01 -7.60
C CYS A 8 -21.39 -12.21 -7.86
N PHE A 9 -20.54 -11.95 -6.86
CA PHE A 9 -19.10 -12.18 -7.00
C PHE A 9 -18.76 -13.66 -7.16
N ALA A 10 -19.40 -14.56 -6.40
CA ALA A 10 -19.19 -16.01 -6.53
C ALA A 10 -19.62 -16.54 -7.90
N LEU A 11 -20.80 -16.11 -8.38
CA LEU A 11 -21.30 -16.50 -9.71
C LEU A 11 -20.41 -15.92 -10.83
N GLY A 12 -19.99 -14.65 -10.70
CA GLY A 12 -19.05 -14.01 -11.63
C GLY A 12 -17.76 -14.82 -11.77
N LYS A 13 -17.21 -15.29 -10.64
CA LYS A 13 -16.02 -16.16 -10.66
C LYS A 13 -16.29 -17.52 -11.31
N ALA A 14 -17.41 -18.17 -10.99
CA ALA A 14 -17.77 -19.46 -11.57
C ALA A 14 -17.94 -19.38 -13.09
N LEU A 15 -18.58 -18.31 -13.58
CA LEU A 15 -18.75 -18.07 -15.03
C LEU A 15 -17.39 -17.73 -15.70
N GLU A 16 -16.52 -16.98 -15.04
CA GLU A 16 -15.16 -16.72 -15.54
C GLU A 16 -14.39 -18.03 -15.74
N ASP A 17 -14.50 -18.97 -14.80
CA ASP A 17 -13.82 -20.27 -14.87
C ASP A 17 -14.38 -21.17 -15.99
N GLN A 18 -15.62 -20.90 -16.42
CA GLN A 18 -16.26 -21.56 -17.58
C GLN A 18 -16.04 -20.80 -18.90
N HIS A 19 -15.24 -19.71 -18.87
CA HIS A 19 -14.98 -18.82 -20.02
C HIS A 19 -16.22 -18.04 -20.52
N GLU A 20 -17.29 -17.96 -19.71
CA GLU A 20 -18.50 -17.18 -19.97
C GLU A 20 -18.27 -15.72 -19.50
N TYR A 21 -17.39 -15.02 -20.24
CA TYR A 21 -16.85 -13.73 -19.79
C TYR A 21 -17.87 -12.59 -19.77
N VAL A 22 -18.85 -12.60 -20.66
CA VAL A 22 -19.87 -11.54 -20.74
C VAL A 22 -20.78 -11.62 -19.53
N GLU A 23 -21.30 -12.80 -19.23
CA GLU A 23 -22.18 -13.09 -18.10
C GLU A 23 -21.43 -12.90 -16.77
N SER A 24 -20.16 -13.33 -16.73
CA SER A 24 -19.26 -13.11 -15.60
C SER A 24 -19.12 -11.61 -15.28
N PHE A 25 -18.84 -10.80 -16.32
CA PHE A 25 -18.72 -9.35 -16.15
C PHE A 25 -20.01 -8.72 -15.64
N GLU A 26 -21.18 -9.12 -16.16
CA GLU A 26 -22.48 -8.61 -15.69
C GLU A 26 -22.76 -8.98 -14.23
N CYS A 27 -22.35 -10.17 -13.79
CA CYS A 27 -22.42 -10.57 -12.39
C CYS A 27 -21.53 -9.69 -11.51
N TYR A 28 -20.27 -9.47 -11.89
CA TYR A 28 -19.39 -8.56 -11.18
C TYR A 28 -19.92 -7.13 -11.16
N ARG A 29 -20.40 -6.61 -12.29
CA ARG A 29 -20.98 -5.27 -12.39
C ARG A 29 -22.14 -5.10 -11.42
N ARG A 30 -23.06 -6.06 -11.37
CA ARG A 30 -24.21 -6.07 -10.46
C ARG A 30 -23.79 -6.17 -8.99
N GLY A 31 -22.86 -7.07 -8.68
CA GLY A 31 -22.30 -7.22 -7.32
C GLY A 31 -21.64 -5.94 -6.82
N ASN A 32 -20.83 -5.32 -7.66
CA ASN A 32 -20.17 -4.05 -7.36
C ASN A 32 -21.18 -2.92 -7.13
N ALA A 33 -22.18 -2.76 -8.00
CA ALA A 33 -23.20 -1.72 -7.84
C ALA A 33 -23.97 -1.88 -6.50
N LEU A 34 -24.32 -3.11 -6.11
CA LEU A 34 -24.94 -3.40 -4.82
C LEU A 34 -24.03 -3.04 -3.66
N LYS A 35 -22.76 -3.44 -3.72
CA LYS A 35 -21.79 -3.13 -2.66
C LYS A 35 -21.51 -1.64 -2.58
N ARG A 36 -21.31 -0.95 -3.72
CA ARG A 36 -21.06 0.49 -3.80
C ARG A 36 -22.19 1.31 -3.18
N SER A 37 -23.45 0.89 -3.34
CA SER A 37 -24.60 1.57 -2.76
C SER A 37 -24.66 1.56 -1.22
N GLU A 38 -23.92 0.64 -0.58
CA GLU A 38 -23.81 0.57 0.88
C GLU A 38 -22.62 1.38 1.44
N LEU A 39 -21.73 1.84 0.57
CA LEU A 39 -20.47 2.49 0.97
C LEU A 39 -20.57 4.01 0.88
N ARG A 40 -19.90 4.67 1.81
CA ARG A 40 -19.71 6.14 1.80
C ARG A 40 -18.31 6.49 1.30
N TYR A 41 -17.97 6.07 0.09
CA TYR A 41 -16.70 6.43 -0.53
C TYR A 41 -16.81 7.79 -1.24
N ASP A 42 -15.81 8.64 -1.00
CA ASP A 42 -15.68 9.96 -1.62
C ASP A 42 -14.33 10.05 -2.35
N PRO A 43 -14.32 9.98 -3.70
CA PRO A 43 -13.10 10.09 -4.50
C PRO A 43 -12.35 11.41 -4.29
N ALA A 44 -13.08 12.52 -4.06
CA ALA A 44 -12.49 13.83 -3.84
C ALA A 44 -11.67 13.86 -2.54
N LYS A 45 -12.15 13.19 -1.50
CA LYS A 45 -11.42 13.06 -0.23
C LYS A 45 -10.12 12.25 -0.40
N SER A 46 -10.17 11.14 -1.13
CA SER A 46 -8.98 10.34 -1.43
C SER A 46 -7.95 11.14 -2.22
N ARG A 47 -8.40 11.88 -3.23
CA ARG A 47 -7.56 12.80 -4.01
C ARG A 47 -6.91 13.85 -3.11
N GLN A 48 -7.69 14.52 -2.27
CA GLN A 48 -7.18 15.58 -1.40
C GLN A 48 -6.13 15.06 -0.43
N GLN A 49 -6.34 13.89 0.17
CA GLN A 49 -5.36 13.28 1.06
C GLN A 49 -4.00 13.00 0.38
N MET A 50 -4.02 12.54 -0.88
CA MET A 50 -2.77 12.30 -1.63
C MET A 50 -2.10 13.61 -2.03
N LEU A 51 -2.86 14.64 -2.41
CA LEU A 51 -2.34 15.98 -2.70
C LEU A 51 -1.73 16.64 -1.46
N ASP A 52 -2.40 16.53 -0.31
CA ASP A 52 -1.88 17.06 0.96
C ASP A 52 -0.55 16.38 1.33
N MET A 53 -0.48 15.05 1.17
CA MET A 53 0.76 14.31 1.38
C MET A 53 1.89 14.79 0.47
N ALA A 54 1.63 14.93 -0.83
CA ALA A 54 2.60 15.40 -1.80
C ALA A 54 3.05 16.84 -1.52
N SER A 55 2.13 17.71 -1.10
CA SER A 55 2.44 19.12 -0.80
C SER A 55 3.34 19.29 0.43
N ILE A 56 3.19 18.43 1.44
CA ILE A 56 3.96 18.46 2.68
C ILE A 56 5.32 17.78 2.50
N CYS A 57 5.32 16.61 1.88
CA CYS A 57 6.50 15.76 1.72
C CYS A 57 7.37 16.20 0.54
N THR A 58 7.98 17.36 0.65
CA THR A 58 8.89 17.90 -0.37
C THR A 58 10.34 17.43 -0.15
N ARG A 59 11.20 17.62 -1.16
CA ARG A 59 12.64 17.32 -1.05
C ARG A 59 13.29 18.10 0.09
N SER A 60 12.96 19.38 0.24
CA SER A 60 13.48 20.22 1.34
C SER A 60 12.98 19.77 2.71
N PHE A 61 11.72 19.30 2.78
CA PHE A 61 11.15 18.74 4.01
C PHE A 61 11.95 17.53 4.51
N PHE A 62 12.29 16.59 3.63
CA PHE A 62 13.10 15.42 3.97
C PHE A 62 14.56 15.77 4.26
N ALA A 63 15.16 16.70 3.51
CA ALA A 63 16.53 17.14 3.74
C ALA A 63 16.74 17.73 5.13
N GLN A 64 15.79 18.52 5.62
CA GLN A 64 15.80 19.12 6.97
C GLN A 64 15.67 18.07 8.09
N ARG A 65 15.13 16.89 7.79
CA ARG A 65 14.86 15.81 8.76
C ARG A 65 15.69 14.55 8.51
N SER A 66 16.73 14.69 7.72
CA SER A 66 17.64 13.57 7.40
C SER A 66 18.17 12.94 8.69
N ALA A 67 18.12 11.61 8.77
CA ALA A 67 18.58 10.80 9.90
C ALA A 67 17.90 11.11 11.26
N TRP A 68 16.68 11.65 11.26
CA TRP A 68 15.90 11.86 12.49
C TRP A 68 15.26 10.57 13.00
N GLY A 69 14.86 9.67 12.12
CA GLY A 69 14.22 8.40 12.46
C GLY A 69 15.15 7.35 13.04
N CYS A 70 14.61 6.16 13.26
CA CYS A 70 15.38 4.99 13.68
C CYS A 70 16.22 4.45 12.50
N PRO A 71 17.54 4.32 12.63
CA PRO A 71 18.42 4.00 11.50
C PRO A 71 18.48 2.52 11.13
N LYS A 72 17.72 1.65 11.79
CA LYS A 72 17.74 0.21 11.52
C LYS A 72 17.16 -0.09 10.12
N PRO A 73 17.84 -0.92 9.32
CA PRO A 73 17.45 -1.24 7.95
C PRO A 73 16.61 -2.51 7.82
N ASP A 74 16.12 -3.07 8.93
CA ASP A 74 15.49 -4.39 8.99
C ASP A 74 14.19 -4.51 8.16
N PRO A 75 13.31 -3.47 8.08
CA PRO A 75 12.04 -3.58 7.37
C PRO A 75 12.20 -3.52 5.84
N ILE A 76 11.43 -4.38 5.16
CA ILE A 76 11.18 -4.35 3.72
C ILE A 76 9.69 -4.12 3.53
N PHE A 77 9.32 -2.93 3.04
CA PHE A 77 7.92 -2.61 2.75
C PHE A 77 7.57 -3.01 1.32
N ILE A 78 6.53 -3.81 1.14
CA ILE A 78 5.94 -4.09 -0.18
C ILE A 78 4.65 -3.31 -0.29
N VAL A 79 4.66 -2.30 -1.15
CA VAL A 79 3.55 -1.35 -1.36
C VAL A 79 3.01 -1.45 -2.80
N GLY A 80 1.96 -0.72 -3.12
CA GLY A 80 1.37 -0.64 -4.45
C GLY A 80 -0.14 -0.70 -4.41
N MET A 81 -0.76 -0.91 -5.57
CA MET A 81 -2.20 -1.19 -5.62
C MET A 81 -2.50 -2.61 -5.13
N PRO A 82 -3.66 -2.87 -4.49
CA PRO A 82 -4.12 -4.24 -4.32
C PRO A 82 -4.19 -4.95 -5.67
N ARG A 83 -4.00 -6.27 -5.67
CA ARG A 83 -4.00 -7.13 -6.89
C ARG A 83 -2.88 -6.83 -7.90
N SER A 84 -1.84 -6.11 -7.50
CA SER A 84 -0.66 -5.82 -8.34
C SER A 84 0.42 -6.91 -8.33
N GLY A 85 0.23 -8.00 -7.58
CA GLY A 85 1.23 -9.08 -7.46
C GLY A 85 2.13 -8.97 -6.22
N SER A 86 1.80 -8.11 -5.26
CA SER A 86 2.54 -7.93 -4.01
C SER A 86 2.73 -9.23 -3.21
N THR A 87 1.75 -10.15 -3.23
CA THR A 87 1.86 -11.46 -2.59
C THR A 87 2.91 -12.36 -3.26
N LEU A 88 3.05 -12.29 -4.60
CA LEU A 88 4.11 -13.02 -5.30
C LEU A 88 5.48 -12.53 -4.85
N LEU A 89 5.70 -11.23 -4.81
CA LEU A 89 6.95 -10.63 -4.34
C LEU A 89 7.24 -10.98 -2.87
N GLU A 90 6.23 -10.97 -2.02
CA GLU A 90 6.35 -11.39 -0.63
C GLU A 90 6.82 -12.86 -0.53
N GLN A 91 6.20 -13.77 -1.27
CA GLN A 91 6.58 -15.19 -1.26
C GLN A 91 8.00 -15.42 -1.81
N ILE A 92 8.38 -14.71 -2.86
CA ILE A 92 9.74 -14.75 -3.41
C ILE A 92 10.75 -14.34 -2.34
N LEU A 93 10.57 -13.18 -1.72
CA LEU A 93 11.50 -12.67 -0.70
C LEU A 93 11.49 -13.51 0.57
N ALA A 94 10.32 -13.96 1.03
CA ALA A 94 10.18 -14.80 2.23
C ALA A 94 10.76 -16.21 2.06
N SER A 95 11.03 -16.65 0.83
CA SER A 95 11.76 -17.90 0.57
C SER A 95 13.26 -17.80 0.87
N HIS A 96 13.78 -16.58 1.03
CA HIS A 96 15.19 -16.36 1.37
C HIS A 96 15.42 -16.51 2.87
N SER A 97 16.44 -17.29 3.29
CA SER A 97 16.73 -17.60 4.70
C SER A 97 17.01 -16.40 5.61
N ARG A 98 17.27 -15.24 5.07
CA ARG A 98 17.53 -13.99 5.81
C ARG A 98 16.32 -13.06 5.89
N VAL A 99 15.15 -13.47 5.42
CA VAL A 99 13.95 -12.63 5.33
C VAL A 99 12.76 -13.34 5.97
N ASP A 100 12.18 -12.74 6.99
CA ASP A 100 10.92 -13.21 7.57
C ASP A 100 9.74 -12.64 6.77
N GLY A 101 8.86 -13.51 6.25
CA GLY A 101 7.53 -13.12 5.81
C GLY A 101 6.64 -12.84 7.02
N THR A 102 5.88 -11.76 6.99
CA THR A 102 4.90 -11.46 8.03
C THR A 102 3.48 -11.43 7.46
N LEU A 103 2.70 -10.42 7.81
CA LEU A 103 1.32 -10.23 7.40
C LEU A 103 1.13 -8.81 6.82
N GLU A 104 -0.10 -8.46 6.50
CA GLU A 104 -0.50 -7.07 6.27
C GLU A 104 -0.58 -6.37 7.62
N LEU A 105 0.51 -5.69 8.01
CA LEU A 105 0.63 -5.08 9.33
C LEU A 105 -0.07 -3.71 9.35
N PRO A 106 -1.00 -3.47 10.29
CA PRO A 106 -1.71 -2.20 10.40
C PRO A 106 -0.89 -1.12 11.10
N ASP A 107 0.35 -1.40 11.46
CA ASP A 107 1.16 -0.58 12.37
C ASP A 107 1.53 0.77 11.78
N ILE A 108 1.92 0.85 10.52
CA ILE A 108 2.23 2.14 9.88
C ILE A 108 1.02 3.07 9.87
N PRO A 109 -0.17 2.72 9.34
CA PRO A 109 -1.36 3.57 9.41
C PRO A 109 -1.77 3.91 10.85
N ARG A 110 -1.64 2.97 11.78
CA ARG A 110 -1.95 3.18 13.19
C ARG A 110 -1.02 4.20 13.83
N LEU A 111 0.30 4.09 13.63
CA LEU A 111 1.30 5.02 14.16
C LEU A 111 1.17 6.41 13.55
N ALA A 112 0.88 6.52 12.25
CA ALA A 112 0.60 7.79 11.58
C ALA A 112 -0.58 8.55 12.26
N ASN A 113 -1.58 7.82 12.76
CA ASN A 113 -2.74 8.38 13.45
C ASN A 113 -2.58 8.49 14.98
N LEU A 114 -1.67 7.74 15.60
CA LEU A 114 -1.47 7.72 17.07
C LEU A 114 -1.11 9.10 17.61
N TYR A 115 -0.28 9.83 16.89
CA TYR A 115 0.18 11.15 17.29
C TYR A 115 -0.97 12.17 17.36
N ARG A 116 -1.98 12.02 16.51
CA ARG A 116 -3.21 12.82 16.57
C ARG A 116 -3.95 12.60 17.89
N ALA A 117 -4.08 11.35 18.32
CA ALA A 117 -4.81 11.02 19.55
C ALA A 117 -4.14 11.55 20.81
N ARG A 118 -2.80 11.60 20.83
CA ARG A 118 -2.03 12.10 21.99
C ARG A 118 -2.04 13.63 22.14
N GLN A 119 -2.33 14.39 21.09
CA GLN A 119 -2.23 15.87 21.10
C GLN A 119 -3.57 16.61 21.22
N GLY A 120 -4.70 15.88 21.29
CA GLY A 120 -6.04 16.48 21.37
C GLY A 120 -6.56 17.02 20.03
N THR A 121 -7.82 17.45 20.03
CA THR A 121 -8.55 17.88 18.82
C THR A 121 -8.14 19.23 18.23
N SER A 122 -7.26 19.99 18.92
CA SER A 122 -6.84 21.34 18.51
C SER A 122 -5.71 21.37 17.49
N ARG A 123 -5.05 20.25 17.18
CA ARG A 123 -3.97 20.18 16.20
C ARG A 123 -4.41 19.50 14.89
N PRO A 124 -3.75 19.85 13.76
CA PRO A 124 -4.08 19.25 12.46
C PRO A 124 -3.92 17.74 12.49
N GLY A 125 -4.80 17.05 11.76
CA GLY A 125 -4.70 15.60 11.56
C GLY A 125 -3.59 15.24 10.57
N TYR A 126 -3.37 13.94 10.42
CA TYR A 126 -2.46 13.41 9.40
C TYR A 126 -2.99 13.69 7.98
N PRO A 127 -2.16 14.10 7.02
CA PRO A 127 -0.70 14.29 7.10
C PRO A 127 -0.23 15.67 7.57
N ALA A 128 -1.12 16.64 7.79
CA ALA A 128 -0.78 18.03 8.11
C ALA A 128 0.00 18.19 9.44
N ASN A 129 0.02 17.18 10.29
CA ASN A 129 0.81 17.15 11.53
C ASN A 129 2.28 16.73 11.32
N LEU A 130 2.66 16.17 10.17
CA LEU A 130 4.03 15.69 9.92
C LEU A 130 5.11 16.74 10.13
N PRO A 131 4.93 18.01 9.71
CA PRO A 131 5.91 19.06 9.96
C PRO A 131 6.15 19.39 11.45
N LEU A 132 5.20 19.04 12.31
CA LEU A 132 5.23 19.31 13.75
C LEU A 132 5.95 18.22 14.56
N LEU A 133 6.34 17.11 13.90
CA LEU A 133 7.06 16.03 14.55
C LEU A 133 8.52 16.40 14.77
N GLU A 134 8.98 16.26 16.02
CA GLU A 134 10.35 16.49 16.42
C GLU A 134 11.22 15.24 16.22
N ARG A 135 12.53 15.41 16.20
CA ARG A 135 13.50 14.32 16.02
C ARG A 135 13.30 13.17 17.01
N ALA A 136 13.10 13.49 18.30
CA ALA A 136 12.89 12.47 19.33
C ALA A 136 11.64 11.63 19.06
N GLN A 137 10.56 12.27 18.60
CA GLN A 137 9.28 11.63 18.30
C GLN A 137 9.36 10.73 17.06
N LEU A 138 10.06 11.18 16.01
CA LEU A 138 10.27 10.36 14.81
C LEU A 138 11.08 9.10 15.12
N ARG A 139 12.10 9.24 15.97
CA ARG A 139 12.90 8.12 16.43
C ARG A 139 12.10 7.15 17.28
N GLU A 140 11.34 7.66 18.26
CA GLU A 140 10.43 6.87 19.11
C GLU A 140 9.43 6.07 18.25
N LEU A 141 8.79 6.71 17.26
CA LEU A 141 7.83 6.05 16.38
C LEU A 141 8.47 4.92 15.55
N GLY A 142 9.70 5.12 15.07
CA GLY A 142 10.44 4.06 14.38
C GLY A 142 10.82 2.90 15.30
N GLU A 143 11.25 3.19 16.53
CA GLU A 143 11.55 2.18 17.54
C GLU A 143 10.29 1.43 17.99
N MET A 144 9.16 2.12 18.18
CA MET A 144 7.85 1.51 18.46
C MET A 144 7.42 0.56 17.35
N TYR A 145 7.51 0.96 16.08
CA TYR A 145 7.19 0.11 14.95
C TYR A 145 8.01 -1.19 14.99
N LEU A 146 9.31 -1.08 15.20
CA LEU A 146 10.20 -2.24 15.26
C LEU A 146 9.90 -3.16 16.44
N GLU A 147 9.54 -2.63 17.59
CA GLU A 147 9.21 -3.44 18.77
C GLU A 147 7.84 -4.10 18.64
N GLU A 148 6.80 -3.37 18.23
CA GLU A 148 5.44 -3.91 18.14
C GLU A 148 5.30 -4.96 17.03
N THR A 149 6.02 -4.81 15.92
CA THR A 149 6.05 -5.81 14.85
C THR A 149 6.91 -7.04 15.16
N ARG A 150 7.64 -7.05 16.29
CA ARG A 150 8.54 -8.14 16.68
C ARG A 150 7.85 -9.47 16.84
N ILE A 151 6.61 -9.49 17.32
CA ILE A 151 5.81 -10.70 17.52
C ILE A 151 5.54 -11.48 16.21
N HIS A 152 5.67 -10.82 15.05
CA HIS A 152 5.45 -11.42 13.75
C HIS A 152 6.74 -11.97 13.10
N ARG A 153 7.89 -11.81 13.76
CA ARG A 153 9.21 -12.18 13.22
C ARG A 153 9.69 -13.48 13.82
N ARG A 154 10.52 -14.20 13.07
CA ARG A 154 11.12 -15.48 13.47
C ARG A 154 12.62 -15.38 13.79
N GLY A 155 13.20 -14.17 13.65
CA GLY A 155 14.59 -13.88 13.97
C GLY A 155 15.53 -13.68 12.78
N ALA A 156 15.01 -13.62 11.56
CA ALA A 156 15.81 -13.24 10.39
C ALA A 156 16.26 -11.76 10.48
N PRO A 157 17.39 -11.39 9.84
CA PRO A 157 17.89 -10.00 9.82
C PRO A 157 16.95 -8.99 9.20
N PHE A 158 16.09 -9.42 8.26
CA PHE A 158 15.10 -8.61 7.58
C PHE A 158 13.72 -9.22 7.73
N PHE A 159 12.68 -8.38 7.65
CA PHE A 159 11.30 -8.82 7.63
C PHE A 159 10.47 -7.99 6.66
N ILE A 160 9.42 -8.59 6.12
CA ILE A 160 8.53 -7.96 5.16
C ILE A 160 7.31 -7.42 5.90
N ASP A 161 6.95 -6.16 5.63
CA ASP A 161 5.63 -5.59 5.86
C ASP A 161 4.96 -5.41 4.48
N LYS A 162 4.02 -6.29 4.15
CA LYS A 162 3.31 -6.23 2.88
C LYS A 162 1.90 -5.69 3.09
N LEU A 163 1.77 -4.39 3.11
CA LEU A 163 0.48 -3.70 3.08
C LEU A 163 0.44 -2.78 1.85
N PRO A 164 -0.27 -3.17 0.78
CA PRO A 164 -0.26 -2.41 -0.48
C PRO A 164 -0.55 -0.93 -0.28
N ASN A 165 -1.55 -0.58 0.51
CA ASN A 165 -1.96 0.80 0.77
C ASN A 165 -0.90 1.68 1.46
N ASN A 166 0.19 1.10 1.97
CA ASN A 166 1.31 1.85 2.54
C ASN A 166 2.07 2.71 1.50
N PHE A 167 1.72 2.59 0.20
CA PHE A 167 2.22 3.56 -0.81
C PHE A 167 1.86 5.01 -0.46
N ARG A 168 0.77 5.24 0.24
CA ARG A 168 0.36 6.56 0.75
C ARG A 168 1.22 7.05 1.91
N GLU A 169 1.85 6.12 2.61
CA GLU A 169 2.60 6.37 3.85
C GLU A 169 4.13 6.39 3.65
N ILE A 170 4.62 6.32 2.40
CA ILE A 170 6.07 6.27 2.09
C ILE A 170 6.80 7.44 2.72
N GLY A 171 6.22 8.64 2.70
CA GLY A 171 6.82 9.81 3.36
C GLY A 171 6.98 9.61 4.86
N PHE A 172 5.96 9.10 5.54
CA PHE A 172 6.01 8.80 6.97
C PHE A 172 6.99 7.66 7.28
N ILE A 173 6.94 6.57 6.50
CA ILE A 173 7.90 5.45 6.60
C ILE A 173 9.33 5.96 6.51
N HIS A 174 9.64 6.80 5.51
CA HIS A 174 10.98 7.35 5.33
C HIS A 174 11.42 8.24 6.48
N MET A 175 10.49 8.97 7.11
CA MET A 175 10.79 9.82 8.27
C MET A 175 11.13 9.00 9.52
N ILE A 176 10.39 7.93 9.81
CA ILE A 176 10.58 7.12 11.02
C ILE A 176 11.62 6.01 10.84
N LEU A 177 11.81 5.51 9.61
CA LEU A 177 12.68 4.39 9.24
C LEU A 177 13.45 4.72 7.94
N PRO A 178 14.40 5.68 7.97
CA PRO A 178 15.04 6.23 6.76
C PRO A 178 15.85 5.22 5.95
N ASN A 179 16.21 4.08 6.55
CA ASN A 179 16.98 3.01 5.93
C ASN A 179 16.12 1.78 5.57
N ALA A 180 14.81 1.82 5.78
CA ALA A 180 13.92 0.77 5.32
C ALA A 180 13.96 0.67 3.78
N ARG A 181 13.80 -0.55 3.27
CA ARG A 181 13.65 -0.82 1.84
C ARG A 181 12.19 -0.73 1.44
N ILE A 182 11.92 -0.14 0.30
CA ILE A 182 10.54 0.01 -0.20
C ILE A 182 10.48 -0.56 -1.62
N ILE A 183 9.59 -1.53 -1.82
CA ILE A 183 9.34 -2.17 -3.11
C ILE A 183 7.91 -1.83 -3.51
N ASP A 184 7.75 -1.19 -4.65
CA ASP A 184 6.46 -0.90 -5.27
C ASP A 184 6.12 -2.01 -6.26
N ALA A 185 5.12 -2.83 -5.91
CA ALA A 185 4.58 -3.88 -6.76
C ALA A 185 3.65 -3.24 -7.81
N ARG A 186 4.05 -3.22 -9.06
CA ARG A 186 3.30 -2.66 -10.19
C ARG A 186 2.69 -3.74 -11.08
N ARG A 187 1.56 -3.44 -11.65
CA ARG A 187 0.89 -4.27 -12.66
C ARG A 187 0.27 -3.36 -13.72
N GLY A 188 0.13 -3.87 -14.94
CA GLY A 188 -0.53 -3.15 -16.02
C GLY A 188 -1.90 -2.60 -15.59
N ALA A 189 -2.20 -1.34 -15.91
CA ALA A 189 -3.36 -0.60 -15.39
C ALA A 189 -4.67 -1.37 -15.54
N MET A 190 -4.96 -1.89 -16.74
CA MET A 190 -6.20 -2.64 -17.00
C MET A 190 -6.29 -3.91 -16.15
N ALA A 191 -5.21 -4.69 -16.07
CA ALA A 191 -5.18 -5.92 -15.30
C ALA A 191 -5.28 -5.66 -13.79
N CYS A 192 -4.65 -4.58 -13.31
CA CYS A 192 -4.73 -4.16 -11.90
C CYS A 192 -6.15 -3.67 -11.55
N CYS A 193 -6.69 -2.73 -12.31
CA CYS A 193 -8.02 -2.15 -12.05
C CYS A 193 -9.12 -3.21 -12.15
N PHE A 194 -9.10 -4.03 -13.19
CA PHE A 194 -10.08 -5.12 -13.34
C PHE A 194 -9.91 -6.18 -12.24
N GLY A 195 -8.67 -6.50 -11.85
CA GLY A 195 -8.38 -7.39 -10.72
C GLY A 195 -8.95 -6.89 -9.39
N ASN A 196 -8.96 -5.57 -9.17
CA ASN A 196 -9.61 -4.93 -8.03
C ASN A 196 -11.15 -5.01 -8.16
N PHE A 197 -11.70 -4.66 -9.33
CA PHE A 197 -13.14 -4.63 -9.58
C PHE A 197 -13.81 -5.99 -9.41
N LYS A 198 -13.18 -7.08 -9.80
CA LYS A 198 -13.72 -8.44 -9.64
C LYS A 198 -13.46 -9.07 -8.28
N HIS A 199 -12.90 -8.32 -7.30
CA HIS A 199 -12.60 -8.83 -5.98
C HIS A 199 -13.50 -8.20 -4.90
N LEU A 200 -14.19 -9.03 -4.12
CA LEU A 200 -14.94 -8.58 -2.96
C LEU A 200 -14.01 -8.45 -1.76
N PHE A 201 -13.58 -7.23 -1.46
CA PHE A 201 -12.74 -6.95 -0.30
C PHE A 201 -13.55 -6.92 0.99
N ALA A 202 -12.95 -7.36 2.09
CA ALA A 202 -13.56 -7.30 3.40
C ALA A 202 -13.73 -5.85 3.88
N ALA A 203 -12.70 -5.01 3.70
CA ALA A 203 -12.70 -3.59 4.05
C ALA A 203 -11.55 -2.84 3.34
N GLY A 204 -11.60 -1.52 3.36
CA GLY A 204 -10.46 -0.64 3.07
C GLY A 204 -10.17 -0.39 1.58
N GLN A 205 -11.00 -0.90 0.67
CA GLN A 205 -10.81 -0.75 -0.78
C GLN A 205 -12.10 -0.26 -1.45
N GLU A 206 -12.74 0.73 -0.87
CA GLU A 206 -14.06 1.23 -1.27
C GLU A 206 -14.08 1.77 -2.71
N PHE A 207 -12.95 2.23 -3.22
CA PHE A 207 -12.76 2.70 -4.59
C PHE A 207 -12.90 1.59 -5.65
N SER A 208 -12.81 0.32 -5.25
CA SER A 208 -12.76 -0.80 -6.19
C SER A 208 -14.12 -1.22 -6.76
N TYR A 209 -15.22 -0.72 -6.19
CA TYR A 209 -16.58 -1.13 -6.53
C TYR A 209 -17.24 -0.31 -7.65
N ASP A 210 -16.48 0.54 -8.32
CA ASP A 210 -16.87 1.25 -9.54
C ASP A 210 -15.67 1.34 -10.48
N LEU A 211 -15.88 1.08 -11.78
CA LEU A 211 -14.78 1.05 -12.79
C LEU A 211 -14.12 2.41 -12.98
N ARG A 212 -14.90 3.49 -12.89
CA ARG A 212 -14.35 4.84 -13.00
C ARG A 212 -13.54 5.19 -11.76
N GLU A 213 -14.10 4.90 -10.57
CA GLU A 213 -13.45 5.21 -9.30
C GLU A 213 -12.13 4.44 -9.14
N VAL A 214 -12.07 3.15 -9.53
CA VAL A 214 -10.81 2.38 -9.49
C VAL A 214 -9.78 2.91 -10.48
N GLY A 215 -10.22 3.35 -11.67
CA GLY A 215 -9.34 3.99 -12.65
C GLY A 215 -8.79 5.32 -12.16
N GLU A 216 -9.64 6.17 -11.58
CA GLU A 216 -9.23 7.45 -10.96
C GLU A 216 -8.25 7.22 -9.81
N PHE A 217 -8.53 6.23 -8.94
CA PHE A 217 -7.64 5.90 -7.82
C PHE A 217 -6.29 5.35 -8.30
N TYR A 218 -6.27 4.54 -9.37
CA TYR A 218 -5.03 4.10 -9.99
C TYR A 218 -4.20 5.27 -10.53
N GLY A 219 -4.84 6.26 -11.16
CA GLY A 219 -4.18 7.51 -11.57
C GLY A 219 -3.54 8.23 -10.39
N LEU A 220 -4.28 8.42 -9.29
CA LEU A 220 -3.78 9.04 -8.07
C LEU A 220 -2.60 8.27 -7.44
N TYR A 221 -2.67 6.94 -7.45
CA TYR A 221 -1.55 6.11 -7.01
C TYR A 221 -0.30 6.37 -7.85
N ARG A 222 -0.43 6.41 -9.19
CA ARG A 222 0.69 6.66 -10.08
C ARG A 222 1.30 8.05 -9.85
N ASP A 223 0.47 9.09 -9.76
CA ASP A 223 0.91 10.46 -9.50
C ASP A 223 1.68 10.56 -8.18
N LEU A 224 1.20 9.88 -7.12
CA LEU A 224 1.88 9.88 -5.83
C LEU A 224 3.20 9.09 -5.86
N MET A 225 3.26 7.97 -6.59
CA MET A 225 4.51 7.22 -6.75
C MET A 225 5.56 8.01 -7.55
N ASP A 226 5.15 8.70 -8.59
CA ASP A 226 6.03 9.60 -9.37
C ASP A 226 6.52 10.78 -8.49
N HIS A 227 5.68 11.27 -7.58
CA HIS A 227 6.10 12.24 -6.57
C HIS A 227 7.19 11.66 -5.65
N TRP A 228 7.01 10.44 -5.12
CA TRP A 228 8.04 9.80 -4.29
C TRP A 228 9.37 9.63 -5.01
N ASP A 229 9.35 9.24 -6.27
CA ASP A 229 10.57 9.14 -7.09
C ASP A 229 11.28 10.49 -7.23
N HIS A 230 10.50 11.57 -7.35
CA HIS A 230 11.04 12.92 -7.46
C HIS A 230 11.67 13.41 -6.14
N VAL A 231 11.01 13.21 -5.00
CA VAL A 231 11.44 13.79 -3.70
C VAL A 231 12.39 12.87 -2.92
N LEU A 232 12.34 11.56 -3.17
CA LEU A 232 13.14 10.50 -2.53
C LEU A 232 13.84 9.63 -3.61
N PRO A 233 14.70 10.18 -4.45
CA PRO A 233 15.28 9.45 -5.58
C PRO A 233 16.03 8.20 -5.13
N GLY A 234 15.72 7.07 -5.78
CA GLY A 234 16.36 5.77 -5.50
C GLY A 234 15.91 5.09 -4.19
N LYS A 235 14.88 5.60 -3.50
CA LYS A 235 14.36 4.97 -2.27
C LYS A 235 13.30 3.92 -2.54
N VAL A 236 12.63 3.97 -3.70
CA VAL A 236 11.60 3.01 -4.07
C VAL A 236 12.07 2.18 -5.25
N LEU A 237 12.04 0.87 -5.09
CA LEU A 237 12.32 -0.09 -6.16
C LEU A 237 11.00 -0.50 -6.82
N HIS A 238 10.80 -0.13 -8.09
CA HIS A 238 9.61 -0.54 -8.84
C HIS A 238 9.79 -1.90 -9.49
N ILE A 239 8.85 -2.81 -9.24
CA ILE A 239 8.84 -4.17 -9.78
C ILE A 239 7.53 -4.38 -10.56
N GLN A 240 7.67 -4.59 -11.87
CA GLN A 240 6.56 -4.88 -12.75
C GLN A 240 6.22 -6.37 -12.69
N TYR A 241 4.98 -6.71 -12.34
CA TYR A 241 4.49 -8.09 -12.22
C TYR A 241 4.74 -8.91 -13.48
N GLU A 242 4.42 -8.35 -14.64
CA GLU A 242 4.57 -9.00 -15.92
C GLU A 242 6.03 -9.35 -16.24
N SER A 243 6.97 -8.48 -15.83
CA SER A 243 8.41 -8.76 -15.98
C SER A 243 8.85 -9.90 -15.07
N VAL A 244 8.35 -9.95 -13.83
CA VAL A 244 8.67 -11.05 -12.90
C VAL A 244 8.17 -12.39 -13.42
N VAL A 245 6.96 -12.43 -14.00
CA VAL A 245 6.39 -13.66 -14.57
C VAL A 245 7.13 -14.09 -15.84
N ALA A 246 7.60 -13.13 -16.65
CA ALA A 246 8.32 -13.42 -17.90
C ALA A 246 9.76 -13.91 -17.63
N ASP A 247 10.45 -13.35 -16.64
CA ASP A 247 11.82 -13.72 -16.27
C ASP A 247 12.00 -13.62 -14.74
N LEU A 248 11.66 -14.72 -14.07
CA LEU A 248 11.72 -14.79 -12.61
C LEU A 248 13.13 -14.60 -12.08
N GLU A 249 14.12 -15.29 -12.68
CA GLU A 249 15.49 -15.33 -12.13
C GLU A 249 16.14 -13.94 -12.15
N SER A 250 16.15 -13.26 -13.29
CA SER A 250 16.77 -11.92 -13.41
C SER A 250 16.10 -10.90 -12.48
N ASN A 251 14.76 -10.95 -12.37
CA ASN A 251 14.05 -10.04 -11.48
C ASN A 251 14.31 -10.33 -10.00
N VAL A 252 14.39 -11.61 -9.60
CA VAL A 252 14.74 -11.97 -8.21
C VAL A 252 16.14 -11.51 -7.87
N ARG A 253 17.15 -11.71 -8.74
CA ARG A 253 18.52 -11.21 -8.52
C ARG A 253 18.52 -9.70 -8.30
N ARG A 254 17.84 -8.95 -9.16
CA ARG A 254 17.71 -7.48 -9.04
C ARG A 254 17.05 -7.03 -7.75
N ILE A 255 16.08 -7.78 -7.23
CA ILE A 255 15.40 -7.46 -5.97
C ILE A 255 16.31 -7.71 -4.76
N LEU A 256 17.23 -8.68 -4.85
CA LEU A 256 18.12 -9.07 -3.76
C LEU A 256 19.40 -8.20 -3.68
N GLU A 257 19.74 -7.44 -4.70
CA GLU A 257 20.82 -6.43 -4.72
C GLU A 257 20.42 -5.17 -3.92
#